data_74b96be082aecb9f946e1f0dc7ea4077
#
_entry.id   74b96be082aecb9f946e1f0dc7ea4077
#
_cell.length_a   1.000
_cell.length_b   1.000
_cell.length_c   1.000
_cell.angle_alpha   90.00
_cell.angle_beta   90.00
_cell.angle_gamma   90.00
#
_symmetry.space_group_name_H-M   'P 1'
#
loop_
_entity.id
_entity.type
_entity.pdbx_description
1 polymer ?
#
loop_
_entity_poly.entity_id
_entity_poly.type
_entity_poly.pdbx_seq_one_letter_code
_entity_poly.pdbx_strand_id
1 'polypeptide(L)'
;MKEQIQQHVKNLLAEGKIKGFLGLRQQGTDIGPYLFTTADELEDLSLGDRQDPGDSRYPLDKILKRIAYKYPTDSFGVLVRGCDERALQQLFTVSMLHRDRVIPVGFACPPELAEQHQCWKPFPDALVAGEVSPGVVGGEDAVGAQLDLLGKLQEWFDTFDRCVKCYGCRNICPVCYCH
;
A
#
# COMPACT_ATOMS: atom_id res chain seq x y z
N MET A 1 -8.63 -10.09 11.89
CA MET A 1 -7.87 -9.65 10.70
C MET A 1 -6.38 -10.03 10.78
N LYS A 2 -5.62 -9.56 11.79
CA LYS A 2 -4.18 -9.85 11.92
C LYS A 2 -3.87 -11.35 11.85
N GLU A 3 -4.53 -12.18 12.63
CA GLU A 3 -4.34 -13.64 12.68
C GLU A 3 -4.57 -14.34 11.33
N GLN A 4 -5.59 -13.89 10.58
CA GLN A 4 -5.89 -14.43 9.25
C GLN A 4 -4.74 -14.17 8.27
N ILE A 5 -4.18 -12.93 8.31
CA ILE A 5 -3.03 -12.56 7.49
C ILE A 5 -1.80 -13.35 7.92
N GLN A 6 -1.52 -13.44 9.23
CA GLN A 6 -0.40 -14.23 9.74
C GLN A 6 -0.47 -15.68 9.28
N GLN A 7 -1.64 -16.32 9.40
CA GLN A 7 -1.82 -17.71 8.97
C GLN A 7 -1.64 -17.89 7.47
N HIS A 8 -2.19 -16.96 6.68
CA HIS A 8 -2.04 -16.99 5.22
C HIS A 8 -0.57 -16.85 4.81
N VAL A 9 0.15 -15.91 5.41
CA VAL A 9 1.59 -15.68 5.12
C VAL A 9 2.46 -16.86 5.59
N LYS A 10 2.15 -17.45 6.77
CA LYS A 10 2.83 -18.68 7.25
C LYS A 10 2.72 -19.80 6.22
N ASN A 11 1.55 -19.99 5.63
CA ASN A 11 1.35 -21.00 4.59
C ASN A 11 2.18 -20.69 3.33
N LEU A 12 2.19 -19.43 2.87
CA LEU A 12 2.97 -19.01 1.69
C LEU A 12 4.49 -19.24 1.90
N LEU A 13 5.00 -18.96 3.10
CA LEU A 13 6.39 -19.18 3.46
C LEU A 13 6.72 -20.68 3.55
N ALA A 14 5.86 -21.47 4.19
CA ALA A 14 6.03 -22.93 4.34
C ALA A 14 6.00 -23.66 3.00
N GLU A 15 5.15 -23.20 2.06
CA GLU A 15 5.05 -23.76 0.71
C GLU A 15 6.18 -23.27 -0.22
N GLY A 16 7.04 -22.38 0.25
CA GLY A 16 8.11 -21.80 -0.57
C GLY A 16 7.63 -20.90 -1.73
N LYS A 17 6.37 -20.46 -1.68
CA LYS A 17 5.80 -19.57 -2.70
C LYS A 17 6.39 -18.17 -2.67
N ILE A 18 6.83 -17.72 -1.49
CA ILE A 18 7.50 -16.44 -1.29
C ILE A 18 8.80 -16.64 -0.50
N LYS A 19 9.81 -15.84 -0.84
CA LYS A 19 11.08 -15.76 -0.12
C LYS A 19 10.95 -14.93 1.16
N GLY A 20 10.04 -14.00 1.18
CA GLY A 20 9.73 -13.13 2.30
C GLY A 20 8.44 -12.36 2.07
N PHE A 21 7.91 -11.82 3.15
CA PHE A 21 6.69 -11.02 3.18
C PHE A 21 7.01 -9.60 3.66
N LEU A 22 6.76 -8.60 2.82
CA LEU A 22 6.92 -7.21 3.17
C LEU A 22 5.65 -6.69 3.83
N GLY A 23 5.75 -6.32 5.07
CA GLY A 23 4.65 -5.79 5.87
C GLY A 23 5.12 -4.70 6.82
N LEU A 24 4.32 -4.44 7.85
CA LEU A 24 4.68 -3.54 8.93
C LEU A 24 4.98 -4.36 10.19
N ARG A 25 6.06 -4.03 10.87
CA ARG A 25 6.46 -4.63 12.14
C ARG A 25 6.29 -3.63 13.26
N GLN A 26 5.71 -4.08 14.36
CA GLN A 26 5.63 -3.32 15.61
C GLN A 26 6.81 -3.69 16.50
N GLN A 27 7.54 -2.68 16.96
CA GLN A 27 8.62 -2.81 17.96
C GLN A 27 8.38 -1.78 19.08
N GLY A 28 7.87 -2.24 20.21
CA GLY A 28 7.44 -1.34 21.28
C GLY A 28 6.31 -0.42 20.78
N THR A 29 6.56 0.90 20.79
CA THR A 29 5.61 1.92 20.29
C THR A 29 5.79 2.23 18.80
N ASP A 30 6.84 1.74 18.17
CA ASP A 30 7.15 2.07 16.78
C ASP A 30 6.63 1.04 15.81
N ILE A 31 6.12 1.53 14.66
CA ILE A 31 5.69 0.70 13.55
C ILE A 31 6.49 1.12 12.32
N GLY A 32 7.06 0.14 11.62
CA GLY A 32 7.86 0.40 10.43
C GLY A 32 7.83 -0.74 9.43
N PRO A 33 8.27 -0.50 8.18
CA PRO A 33 8.38 -1.52 7.16
C PRO A 33 9.37 -2.61 7.57
N TYR A 34 9.00 -3.87 7.34
CA TYR A 34 9.86 -5.01 7.64
C TYR A 34 9.63 -6.15 6.64
N LEU A 35 10.70 -6.85 6.29
CA LEU A 35 10.65 -8.04 5.45
C LEU A 35 10.71 -9.28 6.35
N PHE A 36 9.56 -9.89 6.58
CA PHE A 36 9.43 -11.15 7.32
C PHE A 36 9.91 -12.31 6.47
N THR A 37 10.86 -13.08 6.98
CA THR A 37 11.44 -14.23 6.29
C THR A 37 11.15 -15.56 6.96
N THR A 38 10.70 -15.52 8.21
CA THR A 38 10.32 -16.67 9.01
C THR A 38 8.93 -16.53 9.60
N ALA A 39 8.31 -17.66 9.96
CA ALA A 39 6.97 -17.67 10.53
C ALA A 39 6.90 -17.02 11.93
N ASP A 40 7.98 -17.15 12.70
CA ASP A 40 8.04 -16.63 14.08
C ASP A 40 8.07 -15.10 14.11
N GLU A 41 8.73 -14.48 13.14
CA GLU A 41 8.77 -13.00 13.04
C GLU A 41 7.40 -12.38 12.84
N LEU A 42 6.41 -13.13 12.30
CA LEU A 42 5.06 -12.65 12.04
C LEU A 42 4.25 -12.34 13.31
N GLU A 43 4.71 -12.72 14.49
CA GLU A 43 4.07 -12.34 15.76
C GLU A 43 4.05 -10.83 15.94
N ASP A 44 5.09 -10.15 15.47
CA ASP A 44 5.26 -8.69 15.51
C ASP A 44 4.54 -7.96 14.34
N LEU A 45 3.82 -8.68 13.46
CA LEU A 45 3.10 -8.06 12.35
C LEU A 45 2.12 -7.00 12.86
N SER A 46 2.11 -5.84 12.23
CA SER A 46 1.14 -4.76 12.45
C SER A 46 0.34 -4.48 11.17
N LEU A 47 -0.88 -4.01 11.33
CA LEU A 47 -1.70 -3.49 10.23
C LEU A 47 -1.58 -1.96 10.07
N GLY A 48 -0.71 -1.33 10.86
CA GLY A 48 -0.47 0.10 10.82
C GLY A 48 -1.35 0.89 11.78
N ASP A 49 -1.87 0.25 12.81
CA ASP A 49 -2.72 0.87 13.83
C ASP A 49 -1.87 1.12 15.09
N ARG A 50 -1.56 2.39 15.37
CA ARG A 50 -0.79 2.80 16.57
C ARG A 50 -1.72 3.40 17.62
N GLN A 51 -2.37 4.51 17.33
CA GLN A 51 -3.37 5.18 18.17
C GLN A 51 -4.75 5.11 17.50
N ASP A 52 -4.78 5.36 16.21
CA ASP A 52 -5.97 5.29 15.38
C ASP A 52 -5.81 4.26 14.26
N PRO A 53 -6.92 3.70 13.74
CA PRO A 53 -6.85 2.76 12.63
C PRO A 53 -6.12 3.34 11.42
N GLY A 54 -5.04 2.68 11.00
CA GLY A 54 -4.28 3.06 9.81
C GLY A 54 -3.48 4.36 9.90
N ASP A 55 -3.17 4.84 11.08
CA ASP A 55 -2.38 6.07 11.31
C ASP A 55 -0.92 5.91 10.90
N SER A 56 -0.40 4.68 10.85
CA SER A 56 0.96 4.38 10.45
C SER A 56 0.99 3.75 9.06
N ARG A 57 1.30 4.57 8.04
CA ARG A 57 1.36 4.16 6.64
C ARG A 57 2.73 4.32 6.04
N TYR A 58 3.10 3.34 5.22
CA TYR A 58 4.37 3.35 4.50
C TYR A 58 4.14 2.89 3.06
N PRO A 59 4.88 3.44 2.07
CA PRO A 59 4.80 3.02 0.68
C PRO A 59 5.52 1.68 0.47
N LEU A 60 4.86 0.59 0.92
CA LEU A 60 5.43 -0.77 0.86
C LEU A 60 5.71 -1.21 -0.58
N ASP A 61 4.88 -0.81 -1.53
CA ASP A 61 5.04 -1.02 -2.96
C ASP A 61 6.36 -0.44 -3.49
N LYS A 62 6.73 0.77 -3.05
CA LYS A 62 8.01 1.40 -3.40
C LYS A 62 9.20 0.68 -2.79
N ILE A 63 9.06 0.18 -1.57
CA ILE A 63 10.10 -0.61 -0.91
C ILE A 63 10.24 -1.96 -1.62
N LEU A 64 9.11 -2.60 -1.93
CA LEU A 64 9.07 -3.86 -2.67
C LEU A 64 9.80 -3.77 -4.02
N LYS A 65 9.62 -2.67 -4.76
CA LYS A 65 10.35 -2.43 -6.00
C LYS A 65 11.87 -2.52 -5.83
N ARG A 66 12.40 -1.95 -4.75
CA ARG A 66 13.85 -2.02 -4.44
C ARG A 66 14.30 -3.42 -4.07
N ILE A 67 13.48 -4.15 -3.31
CA ILE A 67 13.75 -5.55 -2.95
C ILE A 67 13.75 -6.43 -4.20
N ALA A 68 12.71 -6.33 -5.04
CA ALA A 68 12.59 -7.09 -6.27
C ALA A 68 13.73 -6.80 -7.27
N TYR A 69 14.20 -5.55 -7.34
CA TYR A 69 15.36 -5.20 -8.16
C TYR A 69 16.64 -5.90 -7.67
N LYS A 70 16.82 -5.99 -6.35
CA LYS A 70 17.99 -6.65 -5.75
C LYS A 70 17.93 -8.18 -5.85
N TYR A 71 16.72 -8.75 -5.84
CA TYR A 71 16.47 -10.19 -5.88
C TYR A 71 15.51 -10.53 -7.04
N PRO A 72 15.99 -10.44 -8.29
CA PRO A 72 15.11 -10.48 -9.47
C PRO A 72 14.52 -11.87 -9.76
N THR A 73 15.01 -12.91 -9.12
CA THR A 73 14.53 -14.30 -9.29
C THR A 73 13.57 -14.74 -8.19
N ASP A 74 13.51 -14.01 -7.08
CA ASP A 74 12.71 -14.36 -5.92
C ASP A 74 11.30 -13.78 -6.00
N SER A 75 10.34 -14.48 -5.39
CA SER A 75 8.96 -14.01 -5.22
C SER A 75 8.75 -13.49 -3.81
N PHE A 76 7.97 -12.41 -3.70
CA PHE A 76 7.70 -11.76 -2.42
C PHE A 76 6.21 -11.56 -2.20
N GLY A 77 5.77 -11.75 -0.95
CA GLY A 77 4.47 -11.29 -0.50
C GLY A 77 4.53 -9.83 -0.07
N VAL A 78 3.42 -9.11 -0.17
CA VAL A 78 3.32 -7.73 0.31
C VAL A 78 1.96 -7.46 0.92
N LEU A 79 1.95 -6.80 2.08
CA LEU A 79 0.74 -6.35 2.76
C LEU A 79 0.13 -5.19 1.97
N VAL A 80 -1.15 -5.30 1.60
CA VAL A 80 -1.82 -4.28 0.78
C VAL A 80 -3.21 -3.94 1.28
N ARG A 81 -3.55 -2.67 1.21
CA ARG A 81 -4.91 -2.13 1.24
C ARG A 81 -5.40 -1.89 -0.20
N GLY A 82 -6.64 -1.49 -0.39
CA GLY A 82 -7.16 -1.19 -1.72
C GLY A 82 -6.35 -0.12 -2.47
N CYS A 83 -5.86 0.91 -1.78
CA CYS A 83 -4.99 1.93 -2.38
C CYS A 83 -3.61 1.40 -2.76
N ASP A 84 -3.02 0.53 -1.93
CA ASP A 84 -1.70 -0.07 -2.17
C ASP A 84 -1.76 -1.04 -3.36
N GLU A 85 -2.84 -1.82 -3.47
CA GLU A 85 -3.02 -2.71 -4.62
C GLU A 85 -3.14 -1.94 -5.93
N ARG A 86 -3.87 -0.80 -5.95
CA ARG A 86 -3.92 0.06 -7.14
C ARG A 86 -2.54 0.62 -7.50
N ALA A 87 -1.73 0.97 -6.51
CA ALA A 87 -0.35 1.39 -6.73
C ALA A 87 0.51 0.27 -7.32
N LEU A 88 0.36 -0.98 -6.83
CA LEU A 88 1.00 -2.16 -7.42
C LEU A 88 0.60 -2.38 -8.88
N GLN A 89 -0.68 -2.18 -9.24
CA GLN A 89 -1.13 -2.31 -10.61
C GLN A 89 -0.40 -1.32 -11.55
N GLN A 90 -0.14 -0.09 -11.08
CA GLN A 90 0.65 0.88 -11.85
C GLN A 90 2.10 0.39 -12.03
N LEU A 91 2.73 -0.16 -10.99
CA LEU A 91 4.08 -0.71 -11.09
C LEU A 91 4.17 -1.89 -12.06
N PHE A 92 3.14 -2.73 -12.13
CA PHE A 92 3.04 -3.80 -13.12
C PHE A 92 2.86 -3.24 -14.53
N THR A 93 2.01 -2.23 -14.71
CA THR A 93 1.74 -1.60 -16.01
C THR A 93 3.00 -0.96 -16.60
N VAL A 94 3.81 -0.31 -15.77
CA VAL A 94 5.08 0.30 -16.22
C VAL A 94 6.28 -0.66 -16.12
N SER A 95 6.04 -1.96 -15.92
CA SER A 95 7.06 -3.02 -15.87
C SER A 95 8.16 -2.82 -14.83
N MET A 96 7.86 -2.10 -13.74
CA MET A 96 8.79 -1.93 -12.62
C MET A 96 8.75 -3.09 -11.63
N LEU A 97 7.69 -3.89 -11.68
CA LEU A 97 7.53 -5.16 -10.97
C LEU A 97 6.93 -6.21 -11.92
N HIS A 98 7.30 -7.46 -11.71
CA HIS A 98 6.73 -8.60 -12.42
C HIS A 98 5.57 -9.18 -11.60
N ARG A 99 4.39 -9.26 -12.20
CA ARG A 99 3.16 -9.72 -11.54
C ARG A 99 3.26 -11.14 -10.99
N ASP A 100 3.92 -12.02 -11.70
CA ASP A 100 4.14 -13.43 -11.35
C ASP A 100 5.06 -13.64 -10.13
N ARG A 101 5.74 -12.58 -9.69
CA ARG A 101 6.68 -12.63 -8.55
C ARG A 101 6.21 -11.85 -7.33
N VAL A 102 5.02 -11.27 -7.39
CA VAL A 102 4.44 -10.50 -6.28
C VAL A 102 3.11 -11.10 -5.88
N ILE A 103 2.99 -11.52 -4.64
CA ILE A 103 1.76 -12.03 -4.06
C ILE A 103 1.19 -10.96 -3.12
N PRO A 104 0.16 -10.20 -3.53
CA PRO A 104 -0.49 -9.27 -2.63
C PRO A 104 -1.28 -10.04 -1.56
N VAL A 105 -1.15 -9.62 -0.31
CA VAL A 105 -1.89 -10.14 0.83
C VAL A 105 -2.73 -9.00 1.38
N GLY A 106 -3.99 -9.02 1.04
CA GLY A 106 -4.87 -7.89 1.20
C GLY A 106 -5.71 -7.89 2.47
N PHE A 107 -5.98 -6.70 2.98
CA PHE A 107 -6.97 -6.51 4.03
C PHE A 107 -7.83 -5.27 3.78
N ALA A 108 -9.09 -5.34 4.21
CA ALA A 108 -10.03 -4.25 4.08
C ALA A 108 -9.79 -3.16 5.13
N CYS A 109 -9.94 -1.91 4.73
CA CYS A 109 -9.98 -0.79 5.67
C CYS A 109 -11.32 -0.71 6.37
N PRO A 110 -11.37 -0.32 7.66
CA PRO A 110 -12.63 -0.05 8.35
C PRO A 110 -13.38 1.11 7.67
N PRO A 111 -14.73 1.13 7.75
CA PRO A 111 -15.56 2.15 7.11
C PRO A 111 -15.18 3.59 7.49
N GLU A 112 -14.85 3.81 8.76
CA GLU A 112 -14.46 5.13 9.29
C GLU A 112 -13.21 5.66 8.61
N LEU A 113 -12.24 4.78 8.35
CA LEU A 113 -11.01 5.13 7.64
C LEU A 113 -11.29 5.41 6.15
N ALA A 114 -12.21 4.66 5.56
CA ALA A 114 -12.63 4.88 4.17
C ALA A 114 -13.32 6.25 4.01
N GLU A 115 -14.17 6.61 4.94
CA GLU A 115 -14.85 7.92 4.97
C GLU A 115 -13.85 9.06 5.19
N GLN A 116 -12.95 8.93 6.17
CA GLN A 116 -11.91 9.94 6.45
C GLN A 116 -11.05 10.24 5.23
N HIS A 117 -10.72 9.22 4.44
CA HIS A 117 -9.89 9.34 3.25
C HIS A 117 -10.66 9.43 1.94
N GLN A 118 -11.99 9.51 1.98
CA GLN A 118 -12.87 9.58 0.80
C GLN A 118 -12.56 8.44 -0.20
N CYS A 119 -12.37 7.22 0.31
CA CYS A 119 -11.99 6.06 -0.50
C CYS A 119 -13.20 5.47 -1.21
N TRP A 120 -13.19 5.41 -2.53
CA TRP A 120 -14.24 4.74 -3.31
C TRP A 120 -14.14 3.20 -3.27
N LYS A 121 -12.94 2.66 -3.04
CA LYS A 121 -12.71 1.21 -2.92
C LYS A 121 -11.75 0.93 -1.75
N PRO A 122 -12.27 0.75 -0.51
CA PRO A 122 -11.47 0.60 0.70
C PRO A 122 -10.93 -0.82 0.92
N PHE A 123 -11.02 -1.71 -0.04
CA PHE A 123 -10.53 -3.09 0.01
C PHE A 123 -9.78 -3.45 -1.28
N PRO A 124 -8.80 -4.36 -1.22
CA PRO A 124 -8.12 -4.90 -2.40
C PRO A 124 -8.92 -6.06 -3.02
N ASP A 125 -8.63 -6.38 -4.29
CA ASP A 125 -9.17 -7.58 -4.94
C ASP A 125 -8.56 -8.86 -4.33
N ALA A 126 -7.28 -8.80 -3.94
CA ALA A 126 -6.59 -9.89 -3.23
C ALA A 126 -6.91 -9.89 -1.72
N LEU A 127 -8.19 -9.86 -1.36
CA LEU A 127 -8.64 -9.79 0.04
C LEU A 127 -8.41 -11.12 0.77
N VAL A 128 -7.67 -11.07 1.89
CA VAL A 128 -7.42 -12.19 2.79
C VAL A 128 -8.13 -11.99 4.12
N ALA A 129 -8.28 -10.74 4.58
CA ALA A 129 -8.86 -10.42 5.87
C ALA A 129 -9.70 -9.13 5.84
N GLY A 130 -10.70 -9.08 6.72
CA GLY A 130 -11.64 -7.97 6.81
C GLY A 130 -12.88 -8.18 5.95
N GLU A 131 -13.81 -7.24 6.02
CA GLU A 131 -15.08 -7.28 5.31
C GLU A 131 -15.10 -6.23 4.20
N VAL A 132 -15.69 -6.60 3.07
CA VAL A 132 -15.92 -5.66 1.97
C VAL A 132 -16.98 -4.65 2.40
N SER A 133 -16.59 -3.38 2.43
CA SER A 133 -17.50 -2.28 2.71
C SER A 133 -17.69 -1.41 1.46
N PRO A 134 -18.84 -0.77 1.29
CA PRO A 134 -19.01 0.20 0.22
C PRO A 134 -18.01 1.34 0.40
N GLY A 135 -17.44 1.80 -0.71
CA GLY A 135 -16.62 3.00 -0.71
C GLY A 135 -17.48 4.28 -0.67
N VAL A 136 -16.82 5.41 -0.56
CA VAL A 136 -17.49 6.72 -0.61
C VAL A 136 -17.90 7.01 -2.05
N VAL A 137 -19.17 7.26 -2.27
CA VAL A 137 -19.71 7.60 -3.60
C VAL A 137 -19.14 8.96 -4.06
N GLY A 138 -18.63 9.01 -5.30
CA GLY A 138 -18.01 10.22 -5.86
C GLY A 138 -16.53 10.39 -5.54
N GLY A 139 -15.93 9.46 -4.76
CA GLY A 139 -14.49 9.47 -4.50
C GLY A 139 -13.62 9.16 -5.72
N GLU A 140 -14.23 8.71 -6.82
CA GLU A 140 -13.58 8.53 -8.12
C GLU A 140 -13.41 9.85 -8.89
N ASP A 141 -14.37 10.78 -8.70
CA ASP A 141 -14.35 12.08 -9.33
C ASP A 141 -13.37 12.98 -8.59
N ALA A 142 -12.10 12.74 -8.84
CA ALA A 142 -11.03 13.51 -8.24
C ALA A 142 -11.26 15.01 -8.43
N VAL A 143 -10.83 15.76 -7.44
CA VAL A 143 -10.72 17.21 -7.45
C VAL A 143 -10.34 17.71 -8.87
N GLY A 144 -11.16 18.59 -9.43
CA GLY A 144 -10.93 19.18 -10.73
C GLY A 144 -11.62 18.50 -11.93
N ALA A 145 -12.35 17.38 -11.76
CA ALA A 145 -13.12 16.79 -12.87
C ALA A 145 -14.20 17.72 -13.43
N GLN A 146 -14.76 18.58 -12.58
CA GLN A 146 -15.81 19.54 -12.93
C GLN A 146 -15.27 20.89 -13.40
N LEU A 147 -13.96 21.13 -13.33
CA LEU A 147 -13.34 22.38 -13.74
C LEU A 147 -13.06 22.38 -15.24
N ASP A 148 -13.21 23.54 -15.88
CA ASP A 148 -12.70 23.79 -17.21
C ASP A 148 -11.16 23.81 -17.22
N LEU A 149 -10.55 23.95 -18.40
CA LEU A 149 -9.09 23.93 -18.54
C LEU A 149 -8.40 25.03 -17.73
N LEU A 150 -8.97 26.23 -17.71
CA LEU A 150 -8.41 27.38 -16.98
C LEU A 150 -8.52 27.18 -15.47
N GLY A 151 -9.67 26.68 -15.01
CA GLY A 151 -9.87 26.33 -13.60
C GLY A 151 -8.89 25.25 -13.13
N LYS A 152 -8.63 24.21 -13.93
CA LYS A 152 -7.62 23.19 -13.64
C LYS A 152 -6.21 23.76 -13.56
N LEU A 153 -5.85 24.64 -14.48
CA LEU A 153 -4.54 25.30 -14.46
C LEU A 153 -4.38 26.17 -13.20
N GLN A 154 -5.40 26.95 -12.83
CA GLN A 154 -5.34 27.79 -11.63
C GLN A 154 -5.16 26.94 -10.38
N GLU A 155 -5.90 25.84 -10.24
CA GLU A 155 -5.76 24.91 -9.11
C GLU A 155 -4.36 24.34 -9.01
N TRP A 156 -3.73 23.98 -10.13
CA TRP A 156 -2.35 23.51 -10.16
C TRP A 156 -1.37 24.60 -9.72
N PHE A 157 -1.53 25.84 -10.21
CA PHE A 157 -0.69 26.96 -9.78
C PHE A 157 -0.81 27.21 -8.27
N ASP A 158 -2.04 27.25 -7.74
CA ASP A 158 -2.29 27.45 -6.31
C ASP A 158 -1.67 26.32 -5.46
N THR A 159 -1.67 25.09 -5.98
CA THR A 159 -1.04 23.94 -5.34
C THR A 159 0.48 24.06 -5.36
N PHE A 160 1.09 24.46 -6.48
CA PHE A 160 2.53 24.63 -6.60
C PHE A 160 3.06 25.82 -5.80
N ASP A 161 2.31 26.90 -5.68
CA ASP A 161 2.71 28.05 -4.88
C ASP A 161 2.84 27.72 -3.38
N ARG A 162 2.10 26.72 -2.90
CA ARG A 162 2.23 26.20 -1.53
C ARG A 162 3.37 25.19 -1.36
N CYS A 163 4.05 24.84 -2.42
CA CYS A 163 5.08 23.82 -2.40
C CYS A 163 6.36 24.29 -1.71
N VAL A 164 6.65 23.72 -0.55
CA VAL A 164 7.89 23.98 0.21
C VAL A 164 9.08 23.11 -0.23
N LYS A 165 8.96 22.39 -1.35
CA LYS A 165 9.97 21.49 -1.92
C LYS A 165 10.48 20.42 -0.93
N CYS A 166 9.62 19.89 -0.07
CA CYS A 166 9.96 18.83 0.90
C CYS A 166 10.17 17.45 0.25
N TYR A 167 9.86 17.30 -1.06
CA TYR A 167 9.94 16.04 -1.81
C TYR A 167 9.04 14.91 -1.29
N GLY A 168 8.08 15.20 -0.43
CA GLY A 168 7.13 14.21 0.10
C GLY A 168 6.38 13.47 -1.00
N CYS A 169 5.86 14.20 -2.00
CA CYS A 169 5.17 13.63 -3.16
C CYS A 169 6.06 12.65 -3.94
N ARG A 170 7.34 12.98 -4.14
CA ARG A 170 8.32 12.08 -4.77
C ARG A 170 8.59 10.84 -3.92
N ASN A 171 8.68 11.02 -2.61
CA ASN A 171 9.02 9.93 -1.70
C ASN A 171 7.88 8.92 -1.54
N ILE A 172 6.62 9.36 -1.62
CA ILE A 172 5.45 8.48 -1.51
C ILE A 172 5.03 7.86 -2.84
N CYS A 173 5.26 8.54 -3.97
CA CYS A 173 4.82 8.06 -5.27
C CYS A 173 5.51 6.74 -5.66
N PRO A 174 4.75 5.66 -5.91
CA PRO A 174 5.32 4.35 -6.22
C PRO A 174 6.07 4.32 -7.54
N VAL A 175 5.59 5.04 -8.54
CA VAL A 175 6.18 5.09 -9.89
C VAL A 175 7.33 6.10 -10.01
N CYS A 176 7.58 6.93 -8.99
CA CYS A 176 8.67 7.88 -9.03
C CYS A 176 10.03 7.17 -8.94
N TYR A 177 10.87 7.37 -9.95
CA TYR A 177 12.22 6.80 -10.05
C TYR A 177 13.32 7.87 -10.19
N CYS A 178 12.96 9.13 -10.03
CA CYS A 178 13.95 10.22 -9.96
C CYS A 178 14.84 10.01 -8.73
N HIS A 179 16.14 9.91 -8.96
CA HIS A 179 17.17 9.74 -7.95
C HIS A 179 17.79 11.07 -7.55
#